data_f280db9be6837d9539f2d8aeeee7f991
#
_entry.id   f280db9be6837d9539f2d8aeeee7f991
#
_cell.length_a   1.000
_cell.length_b   1.000
_cell.length_c   1.000
_cell.angle_alpha   90.00
_cell.angle_beta   90.00
_cell.angle_gamma   90.00
#
_symmetry.space_group_name_H-M   'P 1'
#
loop_
_entity.id
_entity.type
_entity.pdbx_description
1 polymer ?
#
loop_
_entity_poly.entity_id
_entity_poly.type
_entity_poly.pdbx_seq_one_letter_code
_entity_poly.pdbx_strand_id
1 'polypeptide(L)'
;MILDLARQGLSVSAIARRTGLDRKTIRKYVAKGLEPPAYTPRPPRQTLVGPFEPYLRERLQTFPELSAQRLLRDIRALGYQGGYTVLKDFLRTVRPKPQGQFERRFETPPGKQAQVDFAFFKTVFTDQPEVERIVWLFSIVLGHSRLMWARFVARQDLPTVLRCHIAAFEAFGGVPEQILYDRMKTAVLGEVEDPDQPAKGIAYNAKLLDLAAHYGFLPKACKPYRAKTKGKVERPFRYVREDFFLARTFRNLDDLNAQFVQWLDQVANVRLHATTRRVVVEHFAEERGHLKALPAGPFNTVLALERRITRDGMVSVAGNLYSVPDSTRRRTVEVQITAGVVNILEDGTLIASHPAQEGRGQRRIAPGHRTQPPPSNSLTTREEAKPGSQPRGDTVTPRSLAIYDAIGRRLASQQGGP
;
A
#
# COMPACT_ATOMS: atom_id res chain seq x y z
N MET A 1 59.38 -35.09 1.25
CA MET A 1 59.97 -36.42 1.48
C MET A 1 60.37 -37.16 0.17
N ILE A 2 59.49 -37.61 -0.75
CA ILE A 2 59.86 -38.33 -1.99
C ILE A 2 60.81 -37.50 -2.86
N LEU A 3 60.47 -36.24 -3.10
CA LEU A 3 61.26 -35.31 -3.91
C LEU A 3 62.59 -34.94 -3.27
N ASP A 4 62.66 -34.88 -1.94
CA ASP A 4 63.88 -34.59 -1.19
C ASP A 4 64.85 -35.75 -1.26
N LEU A 5 64.34 -37.00 -1.17
CA LEU A 5 65.14 -38.21 -1.34
C LEU A 5 65.66 -38.34 -2.80
N ALA A 6 64.83 -37.94 -3.79
CA ALA A 6 65.23 -37.91 -5.20
C ALA A 6 66.31 -36.83 -5.44
N ARG A 7 66.24 -35.66 -4.80
CA ARG A 7 67.27 -34.60 -4.87
C ARG A 7 68.58 -35.01 -4.21
N GLN A 8 68.52 -35.89 -3.23
CA GLN A 8 69.68 -36.48 -2.56
C GLN A 8 70.36 -37.59 -3.43
N GLY A 9 69.86 -37.81 -4.65
CA GLY A 9 70.42 -38.78 -5.55
C GLY A 9 70.02 -40.24 -5.35
N LEU A 10 68.99 -40.50 -4.48
CA LEU A 10 68.56 -41.86 -4.28
C LEU A 10 67.76 -42.38 -5.50
N SER A 11 68.08 -43.63 -5.90
CA SER A 11 67.32 -44.29 -6.98
C SER A 11 65.87 -44.54 -6.57
N VAL A 12 64.96 -44.63 -7.61
CA VAL A 12 63.53 -44.94 -7.38
C VAL A 12 63.34 -46.21 -6.56
N SER A 13 64.21 -47.21 -6.72
CA SER A 13 64.17 -48.44 -5.94
C SER A 13 64.61 -48.24 -4.48
N ALA A 14 65.58 -47.37 -4.23
CA ALA A 14 65.99 -47.04 -2.87
C ALA A 14 64.91 -46.21 -2.15
N ILE A 15 64.28 -45.28 -2.86
CA ILE A 15 63.15 -44.48 -2.30
C ILE A 15 61.94 -45.39 -2.01
N ALA A 16 61.63 -46.35 -2.87
CA ALA A 16 60.56 -47.32 -2.64
C ALA A 16 60.78 -48.17 -1.41
N ARG A 17 61.99 -48.69 -1.20
CA ARG A 17 62.36 -49.46 -0.01
C ARG A 17 62.28 -48.61 1.28
N ARG A 18 62.63 -47.35 1.20
CA ARG A 18 62.68 -46.44 2.39
C ARG A 18 61.32 -45.90 2.74
N THR A 19 60.40 -45.72 1.74
CA THR A 19 59.09 -45.08 1.93
C THR A 19 57.94 -46.09 1.98
N GLY A 20 58.18 -47.35 1.57
CA GLY A 20 57.11 -48.36 1.45
C GLY A 20 56.15 -48.15 0.28
N LEU A 21 56.41 -47.15 -0.56
CA LEU A 21 55.53 -46.79 -1.68
C LEU A 21 55.94 -47.52 -2.97
N ASP A 22 54.95 -47.78 -3.83
CA ASP A 22 55.15 -48.43 -5.10
C ASP A 22 56.06 -47.58 -6.04
N ARG A 23 56.94 -48.24 -6.79
CA ARG A 23 57.89 -47.61 -7.71
C ARG A 23 57.21 -46.74 -8.78
N LYS A 24 55.98 -47.12 -9.21
CA LYS A 24 55.19 -46.41 -10.18
C LYS A 24 54.70 -45.07 -9.62
N THR A 25 54.31 -45.09 -8.36
CA THR A 25 53.92 -43.90 -7.58
C THR A 25 55.09 -42.95 -7.45
N ILE A 26 56.28 -43.44 -7.06
CA ILE A 26 57.49 -42.62 -6.91
C ILE A 26 57.92 -41.98 -8.24
N ARG A 27 57.95 -42.74 -9.32
CA ARG A 27 58.23 -42.20 -10.68
C ARG A 27 57.24 -41.08 -11.04
N LYS A 28 55.95 -41.25 -10.75
CA LYS A 28 54.91 -40.24 -11.00
C LYS A 28 55.19 -38.94 -10.22
N TYR A 29 55.57 -39.04 -8.94
CA TYR A 29 55.90 -37.86 -8.12
C TYR A 29 57.22 -37.20 -8.56
N VAL A 30 58.23 -37.96 -8.87
CA VAL A 30 59.49 -37.42 -9.35
C VAL A 30 59.35 -36.74 -10.70
N ALA A 31 58.55 -37.32 -11.63
CA ALA A 31 58.27 -36.74 -12.94
C ALA A 31 57.43 -35.45 -12.87
N LYS A 32 56.48 -35.33 -11.88
CA LYS A 32 55.68 -34.14 -11.66
C LYS A 32 56.40 -33.00 -10.96
N GLY A 33 57.54 -33.25 -10.33
CA GLY A 33 58.25 -32.21 -9.58
C GLY A 33 57.54 -31.76 -8.32
N LEU A 34 57.71 -30.47 -7.95
CA LEU A 34 57.18 -29.86 -6.74
C LEU A 34 55.70 -29.43 -6.82
N GLU A 35 55.07 -29.64 -7.99
CA GLU A 35 53.65 -29.23 -8.13
C GLU A 35 52.73 -30.14 -7.30
N PRO A 36 51.89 -29.59 -6.42
CA PRO A 36 50.88 -30.36 -5.73
C PRO A 36 49.92 -30.99 -6.75
N PRO A 37 49.40 -32.21 -6.49
CA PRO A 37 48.50 -32.87 -7.41
C PRO A 37 47.24 -32.00 -7.61
N ALA A 38 47.16 -31.34 -8.76
CA ALA A 38 45.95 -30.63 -9.13
C ALA A 38 44.93 -31.64 -9.66
N TYR A 39 43.82 -31.77 -8.91
CA TYR A 39 42.65 -32.50 -9.43
C TYR A 39 42.03 -31.70 -10.56
N THR A 40 41.83 -32.32 -11.70
CA THR A 40 41.01 -31.69 -12.77
C THR A 40 39.65 -31.32 -12.20
N PRO A 41 39.21 -30.07 -12.30
CA PRO A 41 37.88 -29.67 -11.81
C PRO A 41 36.84 -30.59 -12.46
N ARG A 42 35.97 -31.17 -11.63
CA ARG A 42 34.88 -31.98 -12.14
C ARG A 42 33.97 -31.09 -12.98
N PRO A 43 33.56 -31.48 -14.19
CA PRO A 43 32.65 -30.67 -14.99
C PRO A 43 31.39 -30.34 -14.17
N PRO A 44 30.86 -29.12 -14.24
CA PRO A 44 29.69 -28.71 -13.50
C PRO A 44 28.53 -29.67 -13.80
N ARG A 45 27.93 -30.26 -12.75
CA ARG A 45 26.74 -31.06 -12.91
C ARG A 45 25.61 -30.16 -13.40
N GLN A 46 24.84 -30.60 -14.39
CA GLN A 46 23.61 -29.94 -14.76
C GLN A 46 22.67 -29.93 -13.54
N THR A 47 22.30 -28.74 -13.12
CA THR A 47 21.37 -28.57 -12.00
C THR A 47 19.93 -28.70 -12.49
N LEU A 48 19.02 -29.17 -11.67
CA LEU A 48 17.59 -29.26 -12.00
C LEU A 48 17.00 -27.87 -12.37
N VAL A 49 17.61 -26.79 -11.88
CA VAL A 49 17.23 -25.40 -12.19
C VAL A 49 17.78 -24.93 -13.54
N GLY A 50 18.82 -25.58 -14.05
CA GLY A 50 19.52 -25.15 -15.27
C GLY A 50 18.62 -24.84 -16.46
N PRO A 51 17.66 -25.71 -16.84
CA PRO A 51 16.74 -25.44 -17.95
C PRO A 51 15.85 -24.19 -17.73
N PHE A 52 15.60 -23.81 -16.46
CA PHE A 52 14.75 -22.68 -16.09
C PHE A 52 15.54 -21.41 -15.76
N GLU A 53 16.88 -21.47 -15.78
CA GLU A 53 17.75 -20.35 -15.46
C GLU A 53 17.50 -19.10 -16.34
N PRO A 54 17.37 -19.20 -17.68
CA PRO A 54 17.07 -18.04 -18.52
C PRO A 54 15.78 -17.35 -18.11
N TYR A 55 14.70 -18.10 -17.90
CA TYR A 55 13.41 -17.59 -17.44
C TYR A 55 13.53 -16.90 -16.07
N LEU A 56 14.22 -17.54 -15.11
CA LEU A 56 14.40 -16.99 -13.78
C LEU A 56 15.22 -15.70 -13.78
N ARG A 57 16.28 -15.62 -14.62
CA ARG A 57 17.10 -14.41 -14.76
C ARG A 57 16.32 -13.26 -15.38
N GLU A 58 15.58 -13.51 -16.46
CA GLU A 58 14.70 -12.52 -17.10
C GLU A 58 13.67 -11.97 -16.12
N ARG A 59 12.99 -12.86 -15.39
CA ARG A 59 12.00 -12.46 -14.38
C ARG A 59 12.62 -11.65 -13.24
N LEU A 60 13.81 -12.01 -12.77
CA LEU A 60 14.51 -11.28 -11.71
C LEU A 60 15.12 -9.97 -12.20
N GLN A 61 15.48 -9.87 -13.49
CA GLN A 61 15.95 -8.62 -14.07
C GLN A 61 14.82 -7.59 -14.16
N THR A 62 13.64 -8.04 -14.58
CA THR A 62 12.46 -7.17 -14.69
C THR A 62 11.82 -6.91 -13.32
N PHE A 63 11.78 -7.92 -12.44
CA PHE A 63 11.16 -7.88 -11.12
C PHE A 63 12.08 -8.48 -10.05
N PRO A 64 13.10 -7.75 -9.58
CA PRO A 64 14.13 -8.28 -8.65
C PRO A 64 13.55 -8.77 -7.31
N GLU A 65 12.38 -8.25 -6.93
CA GLU A 65 11.73 -8.51 -5.64
C GLU A 65 10.78 -9.71 -5.64
N LEU A 66 10.60 -10.45 -6.77
CA LEU A 66 9.76 -11.64 -6.80
C LEU A 66 10.18 -12.65 -5.74
N SER A 67 9.23 -13.19 -4.96
CA SER A 67 9.55 -14.16 -3.93
C SER A 67 9.99 -15.51 -4.51
N ALA A 68 10.85 -16.24 -3.78
CA ALA A 68 11.28 -17.57 -4.20
C ALA A 68 10.11 -18.57 -4.32
N GLN A 69 9.07 -18.41 -3.49
CA GLN A 69 7.85 -19.23 -3.56
C GLN A 69 7.05 -18.95 -4.83
N ARG A 70 6.98 -17.68 -5.23
CA ARG A 70 6.33 -17.31 -6.49
C ARG A 70 7.07 -17.92 -7.68
N LEU A 71 8.39 -17.72 -7.74
CA LEU A 71 9.22 -18.27 -8.80
C LEU A 71 9.14 -19.80 -8.86
N LEU A 72 9.04 -20.48 -7.69
CA LEU A 72 8.85 -21.94 -7.67
C LEU A 72 7.53 -22.35 -8.32
N ARG A 73 6.44 -21.63 -8.04
CA ARG A 73 5.14 -21.93 -8.69
C ARG A 73 5.22 -21.71 -10.21
N ASP A 74 5.83 -20.62 -10.61
CA ASP A 74 5.98 -20.28 -12.04
C ASP A 74 6.77 -21.37 -12.80
N ILE A 75 7.93 -21.81 -12.27
CA ILE A 75 8.72 -22.85 -12.94
C ILE A 75 8.12 -24.26 -12.81
N ARG A 76 7.32 -24.54 -11.76
CA ARG A 76 6.55 -25.79 -11.65
C ARG A 76 5.50 -25.87 -12.76
N ALA A 77 4.82 -24.79 -13.08
CA ALA A 77 3.92 -24.72 -14.22
C ALA A 77 4.63 -24.97 -15.56
N LEU A 78 5.93 -24.69 -15.62
CA LEU A 78 6.81 -24.98 -16.77
C LEU A 78 7.46 -26.37 -16.73
N GLY A 79 7.09 -27.23 -15.75
CA GLY A 79 7.57 -28.60 -15.66
C GLY A 79 8.73 -28.84 -14.68
N TYR A 80 9.09 -27.91 -13.81
CA TYR A 80 10.14 -28.11 -12.81
C TYR A 80 9.73 -29.14 -11.75
N GLN A 81 10.54 -30.19 -11.60
CA GLN A 81 10.32 -31.30 -10.65
C GLN A 81 11.20 -31.20 -9.38
N GLY A 82 12.03 -30.17 -9.30
CA GLY A 82 12.95 -29.99 -8.18
C GLY A 82 12.34 -29.39 -6.92
N GLY A 83 13.09 -29.47 -5.82
CA GLY A 83 12.69 -28.92 -4.53
C GLY A 83 12.94 -27.42 -4.41
N TYR A 84 12.25 -26.81 -3.42
CA TYR A 84 12.40 -25.39 -3.07
C TYR A 84 13.84 -25.01 -2.69
N THR A 85 14.58 -25.91 -2.01
CA THR A 85 15.95 -25.66 -1.55
C THR A 85 16.89 -25.42 -2.72
N VAL A 86 16.78 -26.23 -3.78
CA VAL A 86 17.62 -26.13 -4.98
C VAL A 86 17.38 -24.77 -5.67
N LEU A 87 16.13 -24.37 -5.83
CA LEU A 87 15.80 -23.03 -6.35
C LEU A 87 16.33 -21.93 -5.44
N LYS A 88 16.13 -22.04 -4.12
CA LYS A 88 16.61 -21.03 -3.16
C LYS A 88 18.13 -20.85 -3.19
N ASP A 89 18.88 -21.95 -3.33
CA ASP A 89 20.35 -21.89 -3.42
C ASP A 89 20.79 -21.20 -4.72
N PHE A 90 20.14 -21.49 -5.84
CA PHE A 90 20.35 -20.75 -7.09
C PHE A 90 20.04 -19.25 -6.90
N LEU A 91 18.87 -18.89 -6.34
CA LEU A 91 18.52 -17.50 -6.11
C LEU A 91 19.50 -16.75 -5.19
N ARG A 92 20.15 -17.46 -4.25
CA ARG A 92 21.20 -16.88 -3.39
C ARG A 92 22.44 -16.46 -4.17
N THR A 93 22.74 -17.11 -5.29
CA THR A 93 23.87 -16.74 -6.17
C THR A 93 23.56 -15.52 -7.04
N VAL A 94 22.27 -15.30 -7.33
CA VAL A 94 21.82 -14.23 -8.23
C VAL A 94 21.44 -12.95 -7.47
N ARG A 95 21.02 -13.06 -6.20
CA ARG A 95 20.57 -11.93 -5.39
C ARG A 95 21.61 -11.45 -4.38
N PRO A 96 21.79 -10.13 -4.19
CA PRO A 96 22.60 -9.59 -3.09
C PRO A 96 22.00 -9.97 -1.71
N LYS A 97 22.87 -10.23 -0.74
CA LYS A 97 22.45 -10.58 0.63
C LYS A 97 21.97 -9.34 1.38
N PRO A 98 20.72 -9.30 1.90
CA PRO A 98 20.31 -8.24 2.80
C PRO A 98 20.94 -8.43 4.19
N GLN A 99 21.39 -7.34 4.82
CA GLN A 99 21.84 -7.35 6.21
C GLN A 99 20.63 -7.42 7.16
N GLY A 100 20.63 -8.40 8.05
CA GLY A 100 19.55 -8.64 9.02
C GLY A 100 19.65 -7.79 10.28
N GLN A 101 18.54 -7.23 10.76
CA GLN A 101 18.42 -6.59 12.06
C GLN A 101 17.74 -7.52 13.07
N PHE A 102 18.14 -7.46 14.36
CA PHE A 102 17.52 -8.26 15.43
C PHE A 102 16.13 -7.72 15.81
N GLU A 103 15.10 -8.56 15.78
CA GLU A 103 13.74 -8.23 16.19
C GLU A 103 13.29 -9.08 17.40
N ARG A 104 12.79 -8.42 18.45
CA ARG A 104 12.06 -9.10 19.53
C ARG A 104 10.65 -9.43 19.08
N ARG A 105 10.34 -10.72 18.97
CA ARG A 105 9.00 -11.21 18.62
C ARG A 105 8.18 -11.46 19.88
N PHE A 106 6.91 -11.08 19.86
CA PHE A 106 5.96 -11.44 20.91
C PHE A 106 4.69 -11.99 20.24
N GLU A 107 4.19 -13.07 20.80
CA GLU A 107 2.96 -13.68 20.33
C GLU A 107 1.75 -13.06 21.07
N THR A 108 0.62 -12.98 20.39
CA THR A 108 -0.65 -12.52 20.96
C THR A 108 -1.55 -13.73 21.20
N PRO A 109 -2.31 -13.77 22.32
CA PRO A 109 -3.32 -14.78 22.54
C PRO A 109 -4.37 -14.80 21.40
N PRO A 110 -5.06 -15.93 21.18
CA PRO A 110 -6.09 -16.04 20.17
C PRO A 110 -7.22 -15.03 20.41
N GLY A 111 -7.77 -14.46 19.35
CA GLY A 111 -8.87 -13.48 19.41
C GLY A 111 -8.52 -12.11 20.03
N LYS A 112 -7.30 -11.96 20.57
CA LYS A 112 -6.91 -10.76 21.35
C LYS A 112 -6.68 -9.53 20.51
N GLN A 113 -5.98 -9.65 19.37
CA GLN A 113 -5.55 -8.47 18.62
C GLN A 113 -5.50 -8.72 17.12
N ALA A 114 -5.99 -7.75 16.35
CA ALA A 114 -5.69 -7.60 14.94
C ALA A 114 -4.88 -6.34 14.68
N GLN A 115 -4.21 -6.26 13.54
CA GLN A 115 -3.48 -5.07 13.09
C GLN A 115 -4.02 -4.62 11.75
N VAL A 116 -4.31 -3.33 11.65
CA VAL A 116 -4.80 -2.69 10.42
C VAL A 116 -3.72 -1.77 9.87
N ASP A 117 -3.52 -1.84 8.57
CA ASP A 117 -2.62 -0.95 7.87
C ASP A 117 -3.01 -0.79 6.39
N PHE A 118 -2.44 0.22 5.75
CA PHE A 118 -2.56 0.46 4.32
C PHE A 118 -1.21 0.41 3.63
N ALA A 119 -1.20 -0.12 2.41
CA ALA A 119 -0.09 0.03 1.49
C ALA A 119 -0.57 0.59 0.15
N PHE A 120 0.23 1.40 -0.51
CA PHE A 120 -0.07 1.86 -1.85
C PHE A 120 0.62 0.99 -2.90
N PHE A 121 -0.05 0.84 -4.04
CA PHE A 121 0.46 0.14 -5.21
C PHE A 121 0.17 1.01 -6.44
N LYS A 122 1.09 1.00 -7.38
CA LYS A 122 0.92 1.64 -8.67
C LYS A 122 0.65 0.59 -9.72
N THR A 123 -0.36 0.80 -10.53
CA THR A 123 -0.75 -0.11 -11.61
C THR A 123 -1.34 0.65 -12.78
N VAL A 124 -1.27 0.03 -13.94
CA VAL A 124 -2.01 0.44 -15.12
C VAL A 124 -3.03 -0.65 -15.39
N PHE A 125 -4.30 -0.29 -15.45
CA PHE A 125 -5.36 -1.23 -15.81
C PHE A 125 -5.45 -1.40 -17.31
N THR A 126 -5.70 -2.63 -17.78
CA THR A 126 -5.72 -2.91 -19.23
C THR A 126 -6.93 -2.31 -19.94
N ASP A 127 -8.00 -1.95 -19.22
CA ASP A 127 -9.14 -1.21 -19.76
C ASP A 127 -8.86 0.31 -19.89
N GLN A 128 -7.77 0.81 -19.26
CA GLN A 128 -7.31 2.20 -19.35
C GLN A 128 -5.78 2.27 -19.39
N PRO A 129 -5.14 1.82 -20.46
CA PRO A 129 -3.68 1.61 -20.51
C PRO A 129 -2.86 2.89 -20.45
N GLU A 130 -3.45 4.05 -20.72
CA GLU A 130 -2.77 5.35 -20.70
C GLU A 130 -2.69 5.97 -19.30
N VAL A 131 -3.30 5.36 -18.27
CA VAL A 131 -3.44 5.97 -16.95
C VAL A 131 -2.77 5.12 -15.87
N GLU A 132 -1.63 5.58 -15.32
CA GLU A 132 -1.08 5.01 -14.11
C GLU A 132 -1.97 5.40 -12.92
N ARG A 133 -2.46 4.40 -12.17
CA ARG A 133 -3.30 4.61 -11.00
C ARG A 133 -2.62 4.17 -9.72
N ILE A 134 -2.87 4.90 -8.64
CA ILE A 134 -2.55 4.47 -7.30
C ILE A 134 -3.78 3.79 -6.72
N VAL A 135 -3.63 2.53 -6.34
CA VAL A 135 -4.61 1.77 -5.57
C VAL A 135 -4.06 1.48 -4.18
N TRP A 136 -4.94 1.41 -3.20
CA TRP A 136 -4.57 1.21 -1.81
C TRP A 136 -4.99 -0.18 -1.37
N LEU A 137 -4.11 -0.92 -0.74
CA LEU A 137 -4.45 -2.19 -0.10
C LEU A 137 -4.77 -1.92 1.36
N PHE A 138 -6.03 -2.02 1.74
CA PHE A 138 -6.44 -2.18 3.14
C PHE A 138 -6.14 -3.60 3.58
N SER A 139 -5.52 -3.78 4.71
CA SER A 139 -5.23 -5.09 5.28
C SER A 139 -5.53 -5.13 6.77
N ILE A 140 -6.20 -6.17 7.22
CA ILE A 140 -6.37 -6.53 8.62
C ILE A 140 -5.84 -7.95 8.83
N VAL A 141 -4.90 -8.09 9.77
CA VAL A 141 -4.20 -9.35 10.06
C VAL A 141 -4.42 -9.72 11.51
N LEU A 142 -4.95 -10.91 11.76
CA LEU A 142 -5.12 -11.45 13.10
C LEU A 142 -3.76 -11.72 13.75
N GLY A 143 -3.63 -11.33 15.01
CA GLY A 143 -2.34 -11.34 15.70
C GLY A 143 -1.84 -12.72 16.10
N HIS A 144 -2.71 -13.71 16.21
CA HIS A 144 -2.40 -15.08 16.58
C HIS A 144 -2.20 -15.97 15.34
N SER A 145 -3.25 -16.22 14.58
CA SER A 145 -3.21 -17.11 13.40
C SER A 145 -2.44 -16.53 12.22
N ARG A 146 -2.30 -15.22 12.16
CA ARG A 146 -1.78 -14.49 10.99
C ARG A 146 -2.71 -14.57 9.78
N LEU A 147 -3.97 -14.92 9.97
CA LEU A 147 -4.97 -14.86 8.90
C LEU A 147 -5.07 -13.41 8.43
N MET A 148 -5.00 -13.25 7.13
CA MET A 148 -5.10 -11.94 6.47
C MET A 148 -6.40 -11.85 5.70
N TRP A 149 -7.17 -10.80 6.00
CA TRP A 149 -8.18 -10.29 5.10
C TRP A 149 -7.69 -8.96 4.55
N ALA A 150 -7.80 -8.77 3.24
CA ALA A 150 -7.39 -7.52 2.65
C ALA A 150 -8.12 -7.25 1.34
N ARG A 151 -8.22 -5.97 0.94
CA ARG A 151 -8.92 -5.53 -0.25
C ARG A 151 -8.25 -4.31 -0.86
N PHE A 152 -8.10 -4.29 -2.18
CA PHE A 152 -7.68 -3.11 -2.91
C PHE A 152 -8.84 -2.13 -3.05
N VAL A 153 -8.56 -0.86 -2.77
CA VAL A 153 -9.53 0.23 -2.79
C VAL A 153 -8.94 1.45 -3.51
N ALA A 154 -9.81 2.26 -4.10
CA ALA A 154 -9.38 3.47 -4.80
C ALA A 154 -8.99 4.60 -3.84
N ARG A 155 -9.48 4.59 -2.60
CA ARG A 155 -9.32 5.68 -1.63
C ARG A 155 -9.14 5.16 -0.21
N GLN A 156 -8.42 5.94 0.61
CA GLN A 156 -8.23 5.70 2.05
C GLN A 156 -9.18 6.57 2.89
N ASP A 157 -10.37 6.87 2.41
CA ASP A 157 -11.33 7.67 3.18
C ASP A 157 -12.00 6.86 4.30
N LEU A 158 -12.57 7.57 5.27
CA LEU A 158 -13.19 6.94 6.43
C LEU A 158 -14.32 5.97 6.06
N PRO A 159 -15.26 6.28 5.13
CA PRO A 159 -16.27 5.31 4.72
C PRO A 159 -15.68 4.00 4.19
N THR A 160 -14.60 4.08 3.42
CA THR A 160 -13.90 2.91 2.91
C THR A 160 -13.25 2.10 4.04
N VAL A 161 -12.63 2.77 5.01
CA VAL A 161 -12.07 2.11 6.20
C VAL A 161 -13.16 1.37 6.98
N LEU A 162 -14.30 2.02 7.26
CA LEU A 162 -15.41 1.39 7.99
C LEU A 162 -15.97 0.17 7.26
N ARG A 163 -16.22 0.27 5.94
CA ARG A 163 -16.70 -0.85 5.11
C ARG A 163 -15.71 -2.02 5.08
N CYS A 164 -14.42 -1.73 4.99
CA CYS A 164 -13.39 -2.77 5.00
C CYS A 164 -13.32 -3.51 6.35
N HIS A 165 -13.53 -2.80 7.47
CA HIS A 165 -13.61 -3.46 8.78
C HIS A 165 -14.80 -4.41 8.86
N ILE A 166 -16.00 -3.95 8.45
CA ILE A 166 -17.22 -4.75 8.45
C ILE A 166 -17.01 -6.02 7.60
N ALA A 167 -16.56 -5.88 6.37
CA ALA A 167 -16.32 -7.01 5.48
C ALA A 167 -15.26 -7.99 6.04
N ALA A 168 -14.25 -7.48 6.74
CA ALA A 168 -13.25 -8.32 7.40
C ALA A 168 -13.85 -9.10 8.58
N PHE A 169 -14.67 -8.47 9.42
CA PHE A 169 -15.33 -9.13 10.54
C PHE A 169 -16.30 -10.22 10.06
N GLU A 170 -17.06 -9.94 9.01
CA GLU A 170 -17.92 -10.93 8.35
C GLU A 170 -17.12 -12.12 7.82
N ALA A 171 -16.00 -11.87 7.14
CA ALA A 171 -15.11 -12.91 6.62
C ALA A 171 -14.46 -13.75 7.74
N PHE A 172 -14.11 -13.14 8.87
CA PHE A 172 -13.61 -13.87 10.04
C PHE A 172 -14.71 -14.62 10.79
N GLY A 173 -15.95 -14.22 10.61
CA GLY A 173 -17.08 -14.70 11.41
C GLY A 173 -17.04 -14.25 12.86
N GLY A 174 -16.36 -13.13 13.15
CA GLY A 174 -16.22 -12.56 14.48
C GLY A 174 -15.29 -11.37 14.55
N VAL A 175 -15.13 -10.80 15.75
CA VAL A 175 -14.42 -9.53 15.98
C VAL A 175 -13.30 -9.74 17.00
N PRO A 176 -12.05 -9.31 16.72
CA PRO A 176 -10.96 -9.36 17.70
C PRO A 176 -11.21 -8.36 18.83
N GLU A 177 -10.69 -8.65 20.02
CA GLU A 177 -10.88 -7.76 21.19
C GLU A 177 -10.29 -6.36 20.97
N GLN A 178 -9.15 -6.29 20.28
CA GLN A 178 -8.41 -5.05 20.04
C GLN A 178 -7.96 -4.95 18.59
N ILE A 179 -8.02 -3.74 18.05
CA ILE A 179 -7.46 -3.45 16.72
C ILE A 179 -6.37 -2.40 16.84
N LEU A 180 -5.17 -2.76 16.42
CA LEU A 180 -4.02 -1.87 16.41
C LEU A 180 -3.96 -1.10 15.09
N TYR A 181 -3.97 0.22 15.18
CA TYR A 181 -3.83 1.14 14.05
C TYR A 181 -2.44 1.77 14.04
N ASP A 182 -1.87 1.89 12.85
CA ASP A 182 -0.84 2.93 12.67
C ASP A 182 -1.48 4.31 12.79
N ARG A 183 -0.67 5.37 12.90
CA ARG A 183 -1.16 6.76 12.98
C ARG A 183 -1.79 7.23 11.65
N MET A 184 -2.66 6.41 11.04
CA MET A 184 -3.43 6.83 9.87
C MET A 184 -4.43 7.92 10.27
N LYS A 185 -4.44 9.05 9.56
CA LYS A 185 -5.30 10.21 9.86
C LYS A 185 -6.80 9.91 9.82
N THR A 186 -7.22 8.85 9.13
CA THR A 186 -8.61 8.39 9.10
C THR A 186 -9.06 7.73 10.40
N ALA A 187 -8.14 7.14 11.16
CA ALA A 187 -8.45 6.47 12.43
C ALA A 187 -8.00 7.33 13.63
N VAL A 188 -6.77 7.90 13.58
CA VAL A 188 -6.15 8.64 14.67
C VAL A 188 -6.00 10.11 14.28
N LEU A 189 -6.73 10.99 14.95
CA LEU A 189 -6.74 12.43 14.66
C LEU A 189 -5.54 13.16 15.28
N GLY A 190 -5.03 12.68 16.40
CA GLY A 190 -3.91 13.30 17.10
C GLY A 190 -3.73 12.81 18.54
N GLU A 191 -2.94 13.55 19.29
CA GLU A 191 -2.78 13.41 20.73
C GLU A 191 -3.60 14.51 21.40
N VAL A 192 -4.33 14.17 22.48
CA VAL A 192 -5.05 15.12 23.31
C VAL A 192 -4.34 15.17 24.64
N GLU A 193 -4.07 16.38 25.14
CA GLU A 193 -3.60 16.59 26.51
C GLU A 193 -4.83 16.49 27.44
N ASP A 194 -4.84 15.49 28.30
CA ASP A 194 -5.82 15.36 29.36
C ASP A 194 -5.29 16.09 30.58
N PRO A 195 -5.94 17.17 31.07
CA PRO A 195 -5.45 17.92 32.23
C PRO A 195 -5.31 17.08 33.49
N ASP A 196 -6.07 15.98 33.59
CA ASP A 196 -6.13 15.12 34.78
C ASP A 196 -5.23 13.88 34.68
N GLN A 197 -4.59 13.64 33.52
CA GLN A 197 -3.71 12.49 33.31
C GLN A 197 -2.35 12.91 32.75
N PRO A 198 -1.22 12.45 33.37
CA PRO A 198 0.13 12.77 32.87
C PRO A 198 0.46 12.08 31.52
N ALA A 199 -0.39 11.19 31.03
CA ALA A 199 -0.23 10.52 29.76
C ALA A 199 -1.12 11.17 28.70
N LYS A 200 -0.52 11.65 27.60
CA LYS A 200 -1.27 12.17 26.44
C LYS A 200 -2.29 11.14 25.95
N GLY A 201 -3.54 11.50 25.95
CA GLY A 201 -4.62 10.72 25.35
C GLY A 201 -4.51 10.67 23.83
N ILE A 202 -5.13 9.69 23.19
CA ILE A 202 -5.20 9.59 21.73
C ILE A 202 -6.61 9.95 21.26
N ALA A 203 -6.70 10.94 20.38
CA ALA A 203 -7.96 11.31 19.74
C ALA A 203 -8.20 10.38 18.53
N TYR A 204 -9.24 9.57 18.62
CA TYR A 204 -9.72 8.75 17.51
C TYR A 204 -10.84 9.46 16.76
N ASN A 205 -11.07 9.08 15.52
CA ASN A 205 -12.22 9.53 14.76
C ASN A 205 -13.53 9.03 15.41
N ALA A 206 -14.49 9.92 15.64
CA ALA A 206 -15.74 9.60 16.34
C ALA A 206 -16.49 8.45 15.66
N LYS A 207 -16.58 8.42 14.32
CA LYS A 207 -17.24 7.34 13.58
C LYS A 207 -16.52 5.99 13.69
N LEU A 208 -15.18 5.99 13.87
CA LEU A 208 -14.45 4.78 14.20
C LEU A 208 -14.77 4.31 15.62
N LEU A 209 -14.96 5.23 16.57
CA LEU A 209 -15.39 4.89 17.94
C LEU A 209 -16.81 4.33 17.94
N ASP A 210 -17.73 4.89 17.14
CA ASP A 210 -19.09 4.36 16.96
C ASP A 210 -19.04 2.91 16.42
N LEU A 211 -18.20 2.65 15.40
CA LEU A 211 -17.99 1.31 14.89
C LEU A 211 -17.41 0.38 15.95
N ALA A 212 -16.42 0.87 16.70
CA ALA A 212 -15.77 0.11 17.76
C ALA A 212 -16.75 -0.27 18.89
N ALA A 213 -17.63 0.66 19.28
CA ALA A 213 -18.69 0.40 20.26
C ALA A 213 -19.71 -0.62 19.72
N HIS A 214 -20.14 -0.49 18.46
CA HIS A 214 -21.12 -1.40 17.85
C HIS A 214 -20.59 -2.85 17.73
N TYR A 215 -19.33 -3.03 17.31
CA TYR A 215 -18.70 -4.34 17.17
C TYR A 215 -17.97 -4.82 18.44
N GLY A 216 -17.88 -4.00 19.47
CA GLY A 216 -17.30 -4.36 20.75
C GLY A 216 -15.79 -4.50 20.77
N PHE A 217 -15.05 -3.86 19.88
CA PHE A 217 -13.58 -3.88 19.89
C PHE A 217 -12.97 -2.60 20.46
N LEU A 218 -11.73 -2.66 20.93
CA LEU A 218 -10.98 -1.52 21.44
C LEU A 218 -9.96 -1.05 20.38
N PRO A 219 -10.08 0.18 19.84
CA PRO A 219 -9.05 0.73 18.97
C PRO A 219 -7.81 1.07 19.78
N LYS A 220 -6.64 0.71 19.26
CA LYS A 220 -5.33 1.04 19.83
C LYS A 220 -4.45 1.68 18.77
N ALA A 221 -3.81 2.79 19.08
CA ALA A 221 -2.82 3.40 18.22
C ALA A 221 -1.41 2.94 18.59
N CYS A 222 -0.56 2.76 17.58
CA CYS A 222 0.86 2.50 17.78
C CYS A 222 1.53 3.67 18.53
N LYS A 223 2.34 3.37 19.54
CA LYS A 223 3.15 4.39 20.21
C LYS A 223 4.18 4.97 19.24
N PRO A 224 4.44 6.30 19.29
CA PRO A 224 5.45 6.92 18.45
C PRO A 224 6.81 6.26 18.64
N TYR A 225 7.61 6.22 17.58
CA TYR A 225 9.00 5.70 17.58
C TYR A 225 9.20 4.24 18.01
N ARG A 226 8.13 3.45 18.17
CA ARG A 226 8.21 2.00 18.34
C ARG A 226 7.83 1.26 17.04
N ALA A 227 8.63 1.44 16.00
CA ALA A 227 8.51 0.69 14.74
C ALA A 227 8.48 -0.85 14.95
N LYS A 228 9.02 -1.32 16.06
CA LYS A 228 9.07 -2.74 16.43
C LYS A 228 7.72 -3.39 16.75
N THR A 229 6.67 -2.61 17.03
CA THR A 229 5.29 -3.13 17.20
C THR A 229 4.62 -3.48 15.85
N LYS A 230 5.15 -2.93 14.75
CA LYS A 230 4.58 -2.99 13.40
C LYS A 230 5.05 -4.18 12.55
N GLY A 231 6.03 -4.94 13.01
CA GLY A 231 6.62 -6.05 12.23
C GLY A 231 5.67 -7.16 11.80
N LYS A 232 4.43 -7.17 12.31
CA LYS A 232 3.38 -8.12 11.91
C LYS A 232 2.64 -7.72 10.63
N VAL A 233 2.66 -6.43 10.24
CA VAL A 233 1.91 -5.90 9.08
C VAL A 233 2.82 -5.48 7.92
N GLU A 234 4.02 -4.99 8.16
CA GLU A 234 4.96 -4.60 7.09
C GLU A 234 5.40 -5.78 6.21
N ARG A 235 5.57 -6.96 6.83
CA ARG A 235 5.92 -8.19 6.10
C ARG A 235 4.81 -8.69 5.17
N PRO A 236 3.51 -8.67 5.54
CA PRO A 236 2.43 -8.99 4.63
C PRO A 236 2.40 -8.14 3.37
N PHE A 237 2.61 -6.83 3.44
CA PHE A 237 2.61 -5.96 2.25
C PHE A 237 3.75 -6.28 1.29
N ARG A 238 4.93 -6.55 1.81
CA ARG A 238 6.04 -7.02 1.00
C ARG A 238 5.70 -8.35 0.33
N TYR A 239 5.11 -9.29 1.07
CA TYR A 239 4.68 -10.58 0.55
C TYR A 239 3.61 -10.42 -0.54
N VAL A 240 2.59 -9.58 -0.33
CA VAL A 240 1.60 -9.27 -1.38
C VAL A 240 2.27 -8.68 -2.60
N ARG A 241 3.21 -7.75 -2.44
CA ARG A 241 3.91 -7.12 -3.55
C ARG A 241 4.73 -8.13 -4.36
N GLU A 242 5.54 -8.93 -3.68
CA GLU A 242 6.49 -9.83 -4.32
C GLU A 242 5.87 -11.12 -4.87
N ASP A 243 4.79 -11.60 -4.24
CA ASP A 243 4.19 -12.90 -4.56
C ASP A 243 2.89 -12.79 -5.37
N PHE A 244 2.10 -11.74 -5.14
CA PHE A 244 0.84 -11.54 -5.84
C PHE A 244 0.95 -10.48 -6.94
N PHE A 245 1.36 -9.25 -6.58
CA PHE A 245 1.14 -8.07 -7.41
C PHE A 245 2.12 -7.95 -8.59
N LEU A 246 3.42 -8.17 -8.35
CA LEU A 246 4.44 -8.07 -9.38
C LEU A 246 4.21 -9.09 -10.51
N ALA A 247 4.44 -8.63 -11.74
CA ALA A 247 4.33 -9.45 -12.96
C ALA A 247 2.92 -10.03 -13.21
N ARG A 248 1.86 -9.35 -12.69
CA ARG A 248 0.47 -9.60 -13.06
C ARG A 248 -0.12 -8.39 -13.76
N THR A 249 -1.11 -8.63 -14.59
CA THR A 249 -1.92 -7.61 -15.25
C THR A 249 -3.34 -7.68 -14.73
N PHE A 250 -3.99 -6.53 -14.63
CA PHE A 250 -5.34 -6.40 -14.10
C PHE A 250 -6.17 -5.58 -15.09
N ARG A 251 -7.38 -6.04 -15.37
CA ARG A 251 -8.30 -5.33 -16.24
C ARG A 251 -8.78 -4.02 -15.59
N ASN A 252 -9.24 -4.10 -14.35
CA ASN A 252 -9.72 -2.99 -13.53
C ASN A 252 -9.59 -3.35 -12.04
N LEU A 253 -10.11 -2.49 -11.15
CA LEU A 253 -10.05 -2.70 -9.71
C LEU A 253 -10.85 -3.94 -9.25
N ASP A 254 -11.95 -4.26 -9.91
CA ASP A 254 -12.77 -5.43 -9.56
C ASP A 254 -12.05 -6.73 -9.94
N ASP A 255 -11.44 -6.78 -11.12
CA ASP A 255 -10.60 -7.90 -11.55
C ASP A 255 -9.38 -8.08 -10.64
N LEU A 256 -8.70 -6.97 -10.28
CA LEU A 256 -7.62 -7.00 -9.31
C LEU A 256 -8.06 -7.64 -7.98
N ASN A 257 -9.22 -7.24 -7.45
CA ASN A 257 -9.76 -7.81 -6.22
C ASN A 257 -10.17 -9.28 -6.39
N ALA A 258 -10.77 -9.67 -7.50
CA ALA A 258 -11.14 -11.07 -7.77
C ALA A 258 -9.90 -11.98 -7.78
N GLN A 259 -8.85 -11.60 -8.51
CA GLN A 259 -7.57 -12.33 -8.53
C GLN A 259 -6.92 -12.34 -7.14
N PHE A 260 -7.07 -11.26 -6.37
CA PHE A 260 -6.47 -11.15 -5.04
C PHE A 260 -7.17 -12.05 -4.01
N VAL A 261 -8.50 -12.12 -4.02
CA VAL A 261 -9.26 -13.05 -3.17
C VAL A 261 -8.85 -14.50 -3.46
N GLN A 262 -8.79 -14.87 -4.74
CA GLN A 262 -8.34 -16.20 -5.14
C GLN A 262 -6.92 -16.50 -4.62
N TRP A 263 -6.00 -15.55 -4.70
CA TRP A 263 -4.65 -15.70 -4.17
C TRP A 263 -4.63 -15.79 -2.64
N LEU A 264 -5.47 -15.02 -1.92
CA LEU A 264 -5.60 -15.12 -0.47
C LEU A 264 -6.02 -16.51 -0.06
N ASP A 265 -7.03 -17.08 -0.73
CA ASP A 265 -7.62 -18.38 -0.38
C ASP A 265 -6.70 -19.55 -0.77
N GLN A 266 -6.08 -19.49 -1.94
CA GLN A 266 -5.30 -20.61 -2.49
C GLN A 266 -3.82 -20.57 -2.13
N VAL A 267 -3.28 -19.41 -1.74
CA VAL A 267 -1.84 -19.23 -1.51
C VAL A 267 -1.54 -18.64 -0.15
N ALA A 268 -2.08 -17.44 0.14
CA ALA A 268 -1.64 -16.71 1.31
C ALA A 268 -2.10 -17.34 2.62
N ASN A 269 -3.36 -17.72 2.71
CA ASN A 269 -3.95 -18.24 3.95
C ASN A 269 -3.79 -19.77 4.13
N VAL A 270 -3.37 -20.50 3.08
CA VAL A 270 -3.06 -21.94 3.18
C VAL A 270 -1.57 -22.23 3.33
N ARG A 271 -0.72 -21.18 3.35
CA ARG A 271 0.73 -21.37 3.51
C ARG A 271 1.11 -21.76 4.94
N LEU A 272 2.23 -22.47 5.08
CA LEU A 272 2.93 -22.63 6.35
C LEU A 272 3.58 -21.27 6.72
N HIS A 273 3.12 -20.64 7.78
CA HIS A 273 3.63 -19.33 8.19
C HIS A 273 5.01 -19.45 8.84
N ALA A 274 5.99 -18.71 8.35
CA ALA A 274 7.40 -18.82 8.73
C ALA A 274 7.68 -18.59 10.23
N THR A 275 6.86 -17.76 10.90
CA THR A 275 7.04 -17.47 12.34
C THR A 275 6.30 -18.46 13.23
N THR A 276 5.02 -18.72 12.96
CA THR A 276 4.20 -19.61 13.79
C THR A 276 4.46 -21.08 13.50
N ARG A 277 5.06 -21.42 12.36
CA ARG A 277 5.31 -22.80 11.90
C ARG A 277 4.03 -23.61 11.75
N ARG A 278 2.91 -22.93 11.51
CA ARG A 278 1.57 -23.54 11.35
C ARG A 278 0.94 -23.06 10.03
N VAL A 279 0.06 -23.88 9.48
CA VAL A 279 -0.77 -23.49 8.35
C VAL A 279 -1.77 -22.44 8.84
N VAL A 280 -1.86 -21.30 8.13
CA VAL A 280 -2.59 -20.12 8.61
C VAL A 280 -4.08 -20.43 8.83
N VAL A 281 -4.75 -21.07 7.88
CA VAL A 281 -6.18 -21.40 7.97
C VAL A 281 -6.48 -22.40 9.08
N GLU A 282 -5.62 -23.40 9.30
CA GLU A 282 -5.76 -24.36 10.41
C GLU A 282 -5.58 -23.68 11.76
N HIS A 283 -4.57 -22.80 11.85
CA HIS A 283 -4.33 -22.01 13.05
C HIS A 283 -5.47 -21.02 13.33
N PHE A 284 -6.13 -20.51 12.28
CA PHE A 284 -7.32 -19.68 12.41
C PHE A 284 -8.53 -20.46 12.93
N ALA A 285 -8.70 -21.73 12.55
CA ALA A 285 -9.81 -22.54 13.06
C ALA A 285 -9.81 -22.60 14.60
N GLU A 286 -8.61 -22.61 15.23
CA GLU A 286 -8.47 -22.52 16.70
C GLU A 286 -8.78 -21.10 17.22
N GLU A 287 -8.32 -20.05 16.51
CA GLU A 287 -8.52 -18.65 16.92
C GLU A 287 -9.98 -18.22 16.79
N ARG A 288 -10.72 -18.76 15.80
CA ARG A 288 -12.10 -18.36 15.48
C ARG A 288 -13.02 -18.43 16.68
N GLY A 289 -12.91 -19.45 17.52
CA GLY A 289 -13.73 -19.62 18.73
C GLY A 289 -13.48 -18.57 19.83
N HIS A 290 -12.38 -17.80 19.72
CA HIS A 290 -12.02 -16.74 20.67
C HIS A 290 -12.35 -15.33 20.17
N LEU A 291 -12.87 -15.21 18.95
CA LEU A 291 -13.38 -13.94 18.44
C LEU A 291 -14.74 -13.64 19.09
N LYS A 292 -15.02 -12.36 19.31
CA LYS A 292 -16.35 -11.92 19.77
C LYS A 292 -17.38 -12.16 18.67
N ALA A 293 -18.60 -12.47 19.06
CA ALA A 293 -19.71 -12.64 18.11
C ALA A 293 -19.99 -11.32 17.34
N LEU A 294 -20.43 -11.49 16.10
CA LEU A 294 -20.91 -10.36 15.31
C LEU A 294 -22.20 -9.81 15.93
N PRO A 295 -22.41 -8.48 15.88
CA PRO A 295 -23.67 -7.87 16.33
C PRO A 295 -24.87 -8.33 15.48
N ALA A 296 -26.06 -8.33 16.06
CA ALA A 296 -27.28 -8.77 15.39
C ALA A 296 -27.72 -7.90 14.20
N GLY A 297 -27.28 -6.62 14.16
CA GLY A 297 -27.66 -5.67 13.11
C GLY A 297 -26.45 -5.05 12.42
N PRO A 298 -26.61 -4.63 11.16
CA PRO A 298 -25.54 -3.97 10.42
C PRO A 298 -25.21 -2.60 11.01
N PHE A 299 -23.92 -2.22 10.98
CA PHE A 299 -23.51 -0.86 11.30
C PHE A 299 -23.83 0.09 10.14
N ASN A 300 -24.44 1.23 10.48
CA ASN A 300 -24.71 2.24 9.46
C ASN A 300 -23.42 2.98 9.07
N THR A 301 -22.87 2.65 7.90
CA THR A 301 -21.68 3.28 7.35
C THR A 301 -21.97 4.61 6.64
N VAL A 302 -23.21 5.05 6.59
CA VAL A 302 -23.57 6.30 5.94
C VAL A 302 -23.01 7.45 6.78
N LEU A 303 -22.05 8.15 6.23
CA LEU A 303 -21.55 9.38 6.80
C LEU A 303 -22.44 10.53 6.36
N ALA A 304 -23.29 10.99 7.25
CA ALA A 304 -23.99 12.25 7.08
C ALA A 304 -23.03 13.40 7.39
N LEU A 305 -22.77 14.25 6.42
CA LEU A 305 -21.88 15.40 6.53
C LEU A 305 -22.66 16.65 6.19
N GLU A 306 -22.77 17.59 7.10
CA GLU A 306 -23.27 18.92 6.73
C GLU A 306 -22.27 19.64 5.82
N ARG A 307 -22.73 20.17 4.72
CA ARG A 307 -21.95 20.92 3.75
C ARG A 307 -22.66 22.16 3.32
N ARG A 308 -21.91 23.25 3.27
CA ARG A 308 -22.42 24.52 2.77
C ARG A 308 -22.44 24.49 1.24
N ILE A 309 -23.52 24.98 0.65
CA ILE A 309 -23.65 25.20 -0.78
C ILE A 309 -22.88 26.46 -1.15
N THR A 310 -22.06 26.42 -2.19
CA THR A 310 -21.36 27.58 -2.74
C THR A 310 -22.34 28.48 -3.49
N ARG A 311 -21.91 29.72 -3.83
CA ARG A 311 -22.75 30.65 -4.60
C ARG A 311 -23.17 30.13 -5.97
N ASP A 312 -22.38 29.24 -6.54
CA ASP A 312 -22.64 28.59 -7.85
C ASP A 312 -23.44 27.27 -7.68
N GLY A 313 -24.14 27.06 -6.57
CA GLY A 313 -24.97 25.89 -6.36
C GLY A 313 -24.18 24.57 -6.32
N MET A 314 -22.98 24.58 -5.76
CA MET A 314 -22.13 23.39 -5.66
C MET A 314 -21.87 23.04 -4.21
N VAL A 315 -21.70 21.74 -3.95
CA VAL A 315 -21.33 21.18 -2.64
C VAL A 315 -19.96 20.50 -2.76
N SER A 316 -19.06 20.84 -1.85
CA SER A 316 -17.73 20.24 -1.81
C SER A 316 -17.72 18.94 -1.03
N VAL A 317 -17.33 17.84 -1.69
CA VAL A 317 -17.24 16.50 -1.11
C VAL A 317 -15.92 15.83 -1.54
N ALA A 318 -15.12 15.42 -0.60
CA ALA A 318 -13.84 14.75 -0.83
C ALA A 318 -12.90 15.48 -1.83
N GLY A 319 -12.96 16.83 -1.85
CA GLY A 319 -12.16 17.67 -2.73
C GLY A 319 -12.71 17.84 -4.15
N ASN A 320 -13.92 17.34 -4.43
CA ASN A 320 -14.66 17.54 -5.69
C ASN A 320 -15.93 18.36 -5.44
N LEU A 321 -16.50 18.94 -6.48
CA LEU A 321 -17.70 19.77 -6.44
C LEU A 321 -18.86 19.07 -7.15
N TYR A 322 -20.03 19.01 -6.50
CA TYR A 322 -21.25 18.38 -7.00
C TYR A 322 -22.38 19.39 -6.99
N SER A 323 -23.13 19.46 -8.08
CA SER A 323 -24.23 20.40 -8.21
C SER A 323 -25.44 20.00 -7.36
N VAL A 324 -26.17 21.01 -6.86
CA VAL A 324 -27.54 20.84 -6.38
C VAL A 324 -28.52 21.54 -7.31
N PRO A 325 -29.81 21.17 -7.31
CA PRO A 325 -30.84 21.85 -8.11
C PRO A 325 -30.93 23.34 -7.76
N ASP A 326 -31.22 24.19 -8.75
CA ASP A 326 -31.43 25.63 -8.55
C ASP A 326 -32.61 25.93 -7.61
N SER A 327 -33.52 24.99 -7.42
CA SER A 327 -34.65 25.06 -6.49
C SER A 327 -34.26 24.87 -5.02
N THR A 328 -33.01 24.50 -4.73
CA THR A 328 -32.53 24.29 -3.35
C THR A 328 -32.61 25.56 -2.53
N ARG A 329 -33.29 25.52 -1.39
CA ARG A 329 -33.58 26.68 -0.55
C ARG A 329 -32.60 26.89 0.59
N ARG A 330 -32.03 25.78 1.10
CA ARG A 330 -31.10 25.83 2.24
C ARG A 330 -29.69 26.17 1.80
N ARG A 331 -28.96 26.88 2.64
CA ARG A 331 -27.52 27.14 2.43
C ARG A 331 -26.63 25.98 2.89
N THR A 332 -27.15 25.12 3.72
CA THR A 332 -26.47 23.92 4.24
C THR A 332 -27.32 22.72 3.94
N VAL A 333 -26.71 21.67 3.44
CA VAL A 333 -27.34 20.41 3.08
C VAL A 333 -26.60 19.26 3.72
N GLU A 334 -27.31 18.17 3.95
CA GLU A 334 -26.71 16.92 4.38
C GLU A 334 -26.19 16.17 3.16
N VAL A 335 -24.98 15.65 3.26
CA VAL A 335 -24.34 14.82 2.23
C VAL A 335 -24.08 13.44 2.79
N GLN A 336 -24.60 12.44 2.12
CA GLN A 336 -24.38 11.04 2.43
C GLN A 336 -23.52 10.38 1.32
N ILE A 337 -22.46 9.68 1.72
CA ILE A 337 -21.60 8.95 0.78
C ILE A 337 -21.82 7.46 0.99
N THR A 338 -22.39 6.79 -0.01
CA THR A 338 -22.71 5.37 0.06
C THR A 338 -22.28 4.68 -1.25
N ALA A 339 -21.48 3.62 -1.15
CA ALA A 339 -21.11 2.75 -2.27
C ALA A 339 -20.65 3.47 -3.55
N GLY A 340 -19.91 4.58 -3.40
CA GLY A 340 -19.44 5.34 -4.57
C GLY A 340 -20.46 6.34 -5.12
N VAL A 341 -21.57 6.58 -4.39
CA VAL A 341 -22.58 7.58 -4.71
C VAL A 341 -22.58 8.68 -3.67
N VAL A 342 -22.65 9.92 -4.11
CA VAL A 342 -22.81 11.12 -3.28
C VAL A 342 -24.28 11.53 -3.35
N ASN A 343 -25.02 11.29 -2.29
CA ASN A 343 -26.40 11.71 -2.09
C ASN A 343 -26.43 13.02 -1.31
N ILE A 344 -27.16 13.99 -1.80
CA ILE A 344 -27.33 15.30 -1.17
C ILE A 344 -28.79 15.44 -0.75
N LEU A 345 -29.00 15.72 0.52
CA LEU A 345 -30.33 15.80 1.11
C LEU A 345 -30.56 17.20 1.67
N GLU A 346 -31.75 17.73 1.44
CA GLU A 346 -32.27 18.94 2.05
C GLU A 346 -33.40 18.55 3.02
N ASP A 347 -33.26 18.85 4.31
CA ASP A 347 -34.19 18.49 5.36
C ASP A 347 -34.64 16.99 5.30
N GLY A 348 -33.66 16.08 5.08
CA GLY A 348 -33.90 14.64 4.99
C GLY A 348 -34.42 14.15 3.62
N THR A 349 -34.78 15.08 2.72
CA THR A 349 -35.25 14.74 1.36
C THR A 349 -34.09 14.71 0.38
N LEU A 350 -33.99 13.63 -0.42
CA LEU A 350 -32.95 13.50 -1.46
C LEU A 350 -33.22 14.50 -2.59
N ILE A 351 -32.31 15.46 -2.77
CA ILE A 351 -32.40 16.48 -3.84
C ILE A 351 -31.43 16.25 -4.99
N ALA A 352 -30.33 15.53 -4.76
CA ALA A 352 -29.36 15.21 -5.77
C ALA A 352 -28.63 13.89 -5.48
N SER A 353 -28.31 13.15 -6.52
CA SER A 353 -27.50 11.93 -6.46
C SER A 353 -26.45 11.94 -7.58
N HIS A 354 -25.17 11.77 -7.23
CA HIS A 354 -24.07 11.80 -8.17
C HIS A 354 -23.15 10.60 -7.96
N PRO A 355 -22.65 9.95 -9.02
CA PRO A 355 -21.52 9.06 -8.89
C PRO A 355 -20.32 9.81 -8.32
N ALA A 356 -19.65 9.24 -7.33
CA ALA A 356 -18.46 9.83 -6.73
C ALA A 356 -17.34 9.90 -7.77
N GLN A 357 -16.72 11.09 -7.89
CA GLN A 357 -15.61 11.30 -8.82
C GLN A 357 -14.29 10.82 -8.21
N GLU A 358 -13.46 10.21 -9.03
CA GLU A 358 -12.09 9.85 -8.65
C GLU A 358 -11.17 11.07 -8.72
N GLY A 359 -10.16 11.15 -7.84
CA GLY A 359 -9.24 12.28 -7.78
C GLY A 359 -9.79 13.49 -7.00
N ARG A 360 -9.25 14.67 -7.28
CA ARG A 360 -9.62 15.95 -6.64
C ARG A 360 -9.75 17.07 -7.68
N GLY A 361 -10.48 18.13 -7.30
CA GLY A 361 -10.62 19.31 -8.12
C GLY A 361 -11.62 19.18 -9.27
N GLN A 362 -12.33 18.07 -9.36
CA GLN A 362 -13.29 17.84 -10.42
C GLN A 362 -14.64 18.48 -10.08
N ARG A 363 -15.38 18.87 -11.13
CA ARG A 363 -16.71 19.47 -11.02
C ARG A 363 -17.72 18.61 -11.77
N ARG A 364 -18.82 18.24 -11.11
CA ARG A 364 -19.90 17.47 -11.71
C ARG A 364 -21.23 18.21 -11.59
N ILE A 365 -21.82 18.49 -12.73
CA ILE A 365 -23.16 19.11 -12.82
C ILE A 365 -24.10 18.04 -13.39
N ALA A 366 -25.19 17.76 -12.66
CA ALA A 366 -26.20 16.83 -13.13
C ALA A 366 -27.15 17.53 -14.13
N PRO A 367 -27.64 16.81 -15.14
CA PRO A 367 -28.67 17.33 -16.04
C PRO A 367 -29.89 17.80 -15.23
N GLY A 368 -30.47 18.94 -15.60
CA GLY A 368 -31.66 19.52 -14.93
C GLY A 368 -31.37 20.28 -13.64
N HIS A 369 -30.15 20.31 -13.12
CA HIS A 369 -29.80 21.14 -11.95
C HIS A 369 -29.66 22.62 -12.27
N ARG A 370 -29.58 22.99 -13.54
CA ARG A 370 -29.51 24.35 -14.02
C ARG A 370 -30.66 24.58 -15.00
N THR A 371 -31.82 24.93 -14.45
CA THR A 371 -33.06 25.18 -15.19
C THR A 371 -33.20 26.65 -15.62
N GLN A 372 -32.55 27.54 -14.86
CA GLN A 372 -32.48 28.93 -15.24
C GLN A 372 -31.20 29.16 -16.05
N PRO A 373 -31.25 29.81 -17.19
CA PRO A 373 -30.05 30.30 -17.86
C PRO A 373 -29.27 31.15 -16.83
N PRO A 374 -27.93 31.12 -16.81
CA PRO A 374 -27.16 32.02 -15.96
C PRO A 374 -27.72 33.44 -16.19
N PRO A 375 -27.90 34.26 -15.13
CA PRO A 375 -28.37 35.62 -15.33
C PRO A 375 -27.48 36.16 -16.45
N SER A 376 -28.08 36.44 -17.57
CA SER A 376 -27.40 37.14 -18.64
C SER A 376 -26.88 38.40 -17.93
N ASN A 377 -25.56 38.51 -17.75
CA ASN A 377 -24.99 39.84 -17.79
C ASN A 377 -25.46 40.34 -19.15
N SER A 378 -26.60 40.95 -19.15
CA SER A 378 -26.99 41.79 -20.25
C SER A 378 -25.89 42.85 -20.33
N LEU A 379 -24.87 42.51 -21.07
CA LEU A 379 -24.30 43.52 -21.93
C LEU A 379 -25.52 44.10 -22.63
N THR A 380 -26.09 45.17 -22.05
CA THR A 380 -27.09 45.98 -22.65
C THR A 380 -26.75 46.04 -24.14
N THR A 381 -27.55 45.40 -24.95
CA THR A 381 -27.62 45.68 -26.37
C THR A 381 -27.69 47.17 -26.44
N ARG A 382 -26.63 47.75 -26.92
CA ARG A 382 -26.51 49.16 -27.23
C ARG A 382 -27.69 49.49 -28.11
N GLU A 383 -28.75 50.03 -27.52
CA GLU A 383 -29.78 50.73 -28.34
C GLU A 383 -29.00 51.68 -29.21
N GLU A 384 -29.26 51.61 -30.50
CA GLU A 384 -28.69 52.53 -31.48
C GLU A 384 -28.98 53.93 -31.00
N ALA A 385 -27.92 54.64 -30.54
CA ALA A 385 -28.00 55.99 -30.05
C ALA A 385 -28.45 56.89 -31.20
N LYS A 386 -29.53 57.59 -31.00
CA LYS A 386 -29.92 58.69 -31.89
C LYS A 386 -28.69 59.64 -32.03
N PRO A 387 -28.41 60.11 -33.25
CA PRO A 387 -27.26 61.00 -33.45
C PRO A 387 -27.47 62.31 -32.71
N GLY A 388 -26.68 62.53 -31.64
CA GLY A 388 -26.73 63.78 -30.86
C GLY A 388 -26.36 63.70 -29.36
N SER A 389 -26.22 62.52 -28.72
CA SER A 389 -25.81 62.41 -27.34
C SER A 389 -24.32 62.00 -27.24
N GLN A 390 -23.48 62.89 -26.73
CA GLN A 390 -22.10 62.55 -26.40
C GLN A 390 -22.07 61.44 -25.27
N PRO A 391 -21.30 60.42 -25.43
CA PRO A 391 -21.17 59.41 -24.39
C PRO A 391 -20.43 59.99 -23.18
N ARG A 392 -21.06 60.04 -22.00
CA ARG A 392 -20.36 60.15 -20.73
C ARG A 392 -19.68 58.81 -20.48
N GLY A 393 -18.48 58.68 -21.05
CA GLY A 393 -17.60 57.58 -20.67
C GLY A 393 -16.92 57.92 -19.35
N ASP A 394 -17.01 57.01 -18.39
CA ASP A 394 -16.07 57.00 -17.27
C ASP A 394 -14.68 56.74 -17.83
N THR A 395 -13.96 57.85 -18.11
CA THR A 395 -12.55 57.78 -18.47
C THR A 395 -11.79 57.37 -17.23
N VAL A 396 -11.31 56.13 -17.19
CA VAL A 396 -10.30 55.71 -16.23
C VAL A 396 -9.05 56.54 -16.52
N THR A 397 -8.85 57.57 -15.71
CA THR A 397 -7.64 58.40 -15.81
C THR A 397 -6.50 57.59 -15.20
N PRO A 398 -5.45 57.21 -15.97
CA PRO A 398 -4.29 56.52 -15.41
C PRO A 398 -3.67 57.43 -14.33
N ARG A 399 -3.52 56.95 -13.12
CA ARG A 399 -2.81 57.68 -12.07
C ARG A 399 -1.34 57.78 -12.45
N SER A 400 -0.80 58.99 -12.45
CA SER A 400 0.60 59.24 -12.73
C SER A 400 1.49 58.49 -11.71
N LEU A 401 2.51 57.78 -12.19
CA LEU A 401 3.52 57.13 -11.36
C LEU A 401 4.19 58.06 -10.35
N ALA A 402 4.20 59.38 -10.61
CA ALA A 402 4.69 60.39 -9.68
C ALA A 402 4.01 60.36 -8.29
N ILE A 403 2.78 59.81 -8.17
CA ILE A 403 2.10 59.65 -6.88
C ILE A 403 2.80 58.58 -6.04
N TYR A 404 3.26 57.53 -6.66
CA TYR A 404 3.96 56.42 -5.95
C TYR A 404 5.36 56.86 -5.54
N ASP A 405 6.05 57.68 -6.34
CA ASP A 405 7.34 58.27 -5.98
C ASP A 405 7.21 59.27 -4.82
N ALA A 406 6.13 60.02 -4.77
CA ALA A 406 5.85 60.94 -3.66
C ALA A 406 5.54 60.20 -2.35
N ILE A 407 4.81 59.08 -2.43
CA ILE A 407 4.55 58.19 -1.28
C ILE A 407 5.86 57.54 -0.81
N GLY A 408 6.68 57.01 -1.71
CA GLY A 408 7.99 56.43 -1.40
C GLY A 408 8.93 57.41 -0.68
N ARG A 409 9.02 58.64 -1.13
CA ARG A 409 9.81 59.72 -0.46
C ARG A 409 9.28 60.05 0.93
N ARG A 410 7.96 60.07 1.11
CA ARG A 410 7.31 60.36 2.41
C ARG A 410 7.52 59.23 3.43
N LEU A 411 7.52 57.97 2.98
CA LEU A 411 7.84 56.82 3.82
C LEU A 411 9.33 56.76 4.19
N ALA A 412 10.22 57.12 3.27
CA ALA A 412 11.65 57.17 3.53
C ALA A 412 12.02 58.28 4.54
N SER A 413 11.31 59.43 4.50
CA SER A 413 11.51 60.51 5.48
C SER A 413 10.94 60.25 6.88
N GLN A 414 10.08 59.25 7.04
CA GLN A 414 9.58 58.79 8.36
C GLN A 414 10.43 57.71 9.04
N GLN A 415 11.37 57.10 8.33
CA GLN A 415 12.31 56.11 8.89
C GLN A 415 13.67 56.68 9.28
N GLY A 416 13.90 57.97 9.12
CA GLY A 416 15.13 58.67 9.48
C GLY A 416 14.90 59.69 10.60
N GLY A 417 14.61 59.21 11.81
CA GLY A 417 14.63 60.01 13.03
C GLY A 417 15.55 59.37 14.07
N PRO A 418 16.32 60.13 14.91
CA PRO A 418 17.54 59.74 15.57
C PRO A 418 17.40 58.63 16.60
#